data_778cc436c41a8340fe48d4492878ff9c
#
_entry.id   778cc436c41a8340fe48d4492878ff9c
#
_cell.length_a   1.000
_cell.length_b   1.000
_cell.length_c   1.000
_cell.angle_alpha   90.00
_cell.angle_beta   90.00
_cell.angle_gamma   90.00
#
_symmetry.space_group_name_H-M   'P 1'
#
loop_
_entity.id
_entity.type
_entity.pdbx_description
1 polymer ?
#
loop_
_entity_poly.entity_id
_entity_poly.type
_entity_poly.pdbx_seq_one_letter_code
_entity_poly.pdbx_strand_id
1 'polypeptide(L)'
;PLVQTELFVPFLILDTYTTLVEALEKANATEYGLTAGIFSTDPDEIKQFFAGIRFGVCYANRKGGATTGAWPGSQSFGGWKASGSTGKGLGGPYYLLSYMREQSQTLYE
;
A
#
# COMPACT_ATOMS: atom_id res chain seq x y z
N PRO A 1 4.15 21.50 -3.10
CA PRO A 1 4.62 21.00 -4.39
C PRO A 1 5.54 19.79 -4.25
N LEU A 2 6.68 19.87 -3.48
CA LEU A 2 7.62 18.75 -3.36
C LEU A 2 7.03 17.49 -2.72
N VAL A 3 6.12 17.63 -1.76
CA VAL A 3 5.43 16.51 -1.09
C VAL A 3 4.55 15.71 -2.06
N GLN A 4 4.12 16.32 -3.15
CA GLN A 4 3.24 15.70 -4.15
C GLN A 4 3.98 15.20 -5.38
N THR A 5 5.31 15.33 -5.43
CA THR A 5 6.11 15.01 -6.62
C THR A 5 7.04 13.84 -6.31
N GLU A 6 6.95 12.78 -7.09
CA GLU A 6 7.90 11.68 -7.04
C GLU A 6 9.20 12.08 -7.74
N LEU A 7 10.31 12.10 -7.03
CA LEU A 7 11.57 12.68 -7.51
C LEU A 7 12.60 11.63 -7.98
N PHE A 8 12.43 10.35 -7.70
CA PHE A 8 13.40 9.27 -8.01
C PHE A 8 14.85 9.56 -7.58
N VAL A 9 15.00 10.23 -6.44
CA VAL A 9 16.30 10.57 -5.84
C VAL A 9 16.25 10.25 -4.35
N PRO A 10 17.39 10.07 -3.66
CA PRO A 10 17.45 9.83 -2.22
C PRO A 10 17.10 11.12 -1.46
N PHE A 11 15.84 11.51 -1.50
CA PHE A 11 15.30 12.71 -0.87
C PHE A 11 14.21 12.31 0.14
N LEU A 12 14.34 12.78 1.37
CA LEU A 12 13.41 12.51 2.46
C LEU A 12 12.75 13.83 2.92
N ILE A 13 11.44 13.83 2.99
CA ILE A 13 10.66 14.92 3.57
C ILE A 13 10.32 14.54 5.01
N LEU A 14 10.66 15.39 5.94
CA LEU A 14 10.27 15.28 7.35
C LEU A 14 9.18 16.30 7.65
N ASP A 15 8.14 15.85 8.30
CA ASP A 15 7.06 16.71 8.81
C ASP A 15 6.66 16.25 10.21
N THR A 16 5.94 17.07 10.92
CA THR A 16 5.45 16.82 12.27
C THR A 16 3.92 16.83 12.29
N TYR A 17 3.35 16.15 13.26
CA TYR A 17 1.91 16.13 13.49
C TYR A 17 1.62 16.17 14.99
N THR A 18 0.40 16.59 15.34
CA THR A 18 -0.06 16.65 16.72
C THR A 18 -0.93 15.46 17.07
N THR A 19 -1.67 14.93 16.09
CA THR A 19 -2.56 13.78 16.26
C THR A 19 -2.39 12.77 15.13
N LEU A 20 -2.67 11.50 15.41
CA LEU A 20 -2.64 10.46 14.37
C LEU A 20 -3.61 10.74 13.22
N VAL A 21 -4.74 11.36 13.50
CA VAL A 21 -5.70 11.77 12.47
C VAL A 21 -5.07 12.75 11.48
N GLU A 22 -4.40 13.77 12.00
CA GLU A 22 -3.65 14.73 11.15
C GLU A 22 -2.57 14.04 10.32
N ALA A 23 -1.83 13.11 10.91
CA ALA A 23 -0.82 12.34 10.20
C ALA A 23 -1.43 11.52 9.06
N LEU A 24 -2.57 10.85 9.30
CA LEU A 24 -3.29 10.07 8.30
C LEU A 24 -3.84 10.96 7.16
N GLU A 25 -4.37 12.12 7.48
CA GLU A 25 -4.84 13.09 6.48
C GLU A 25 -3.68 13.55 5.58
N LYS A 26 -2.56 13.95 6.17
CA LYS A 26 -1.36 14.33 5.43
C LYS A 26 -0.83 13.20 4.54
N ALA A 27 -0.71 11.99 5.08
CA ALA A 27 -0.25 10.83 4.33
C ALA A 27 -1.20 10.48 3.18
N ASN A 28 -2.50 10.55 3.40
CA ASN A 28 -3.51 10.24 2.39
C ASN A 28 -3.69 11.31 1.31
N ALA A 29 -3.20 12.52 1.52
CA ALA A 29 -3.35 13.65 0.59
C ALA A 29 -2.51 13.50 -0.69
N THR A 30 -1.63 12.51 -0.80
CA THR A 30 -0.83 12.25 -2.00
C THR A 30 -1.64 11.52 -3.08
N GLU A 31 -1.31 11.72 -4.36
CA GLU A 31 -1.86 10.96 -5.49
C GLU A 31 -1.48 9.48 -5.44
N TYR A 32 -0.33 9.15 -4.87
CA TYR A 32 0.23 7.82 -4.80
C TYR A 32 -0.18 7.11 -3.49
N GLY A 33 -0.20 5.78 -3.54
CA GLY A 33 -0.56 4.96 -2.39
C GLY A 33 0.09 3.58 -2.46
N LEU A 34 1.42 3.52 -2.59
CA LEU A 34 2.13 2.26 -2.72
C LEU A 34 2.36 1.61 -1.35
N THR A 35 3.19 2.22 -0.51
CA THR A 35 3.54 1.68 0.81
C THR A 35 3.39 2.71 1.91
N ALA A 36 2.93 2.28 3.08
CA ALA A 36 2.90 3.09 4.29
C ALA A 36 3.20 2.24 5.52
N GLY A 37 3.83 2.84 6.52
CA GLY A 37 4.14 2.17 7.77
C GLY A 37 3.94 3.06 8.99
N ILE A 38 3.69 2.41 10.12
CA ILE A 38 3.63 3.04 11.43
C ILE A 38 4.63 2.37 12.38
N PHE A 39 5.21 3.15 13.27
CA PHE A 39 5.96 2.67 14.42
C PHE A 39 5.27 3.19 15.67
N SER A 40 4.64 2.30 16.41
CA SER A 40 3.94 2.60 17.66
C SER A 40 3.92 1.39 18.57
N THR A 41 3.91 1.62 19.88
CA THR A 41 3.67 0.60 20.90
C THR A 41 2.21 0.54 21.34
N ASP A 42 1.39 1.50 20.88
CA ASP A 42 -0.03 1.57 21.20
C ASP A 42 -0.84 0.76 20.17
N PRO A 43 -1.54 -0.31 20.58
CA PRO A 43 -2.33 -1.13 19.68
C PRO A 43 -3.54 -0.39 19.08
N ASP A 44 -4.09 0.62 19.76
CA ASP A 44 -5.21 1.39 19.25
C ASP A 44 -4.75 2.36 18.15
N GLU A 45 -3.58 2.96 18.29
CA GLU A 45 -2.97 3.73 17.20
C GLU A 45 -2.70 2.87 15.96
N ILE A 46 -2.15 1.66 16.16
CA ILE A 46 -1.90 0.72 15.04
C ILE A 46 -3.20 0.34 14.36
N LYS A 47 -4.25 0.04 15.11
CA LYS A 47 -5.58 -0.28 14.58
C LYS A 47 -6.18 0.90 13.81
N GLN A 48 -6.08 2.11 14.36
CA GLN A 48 -6.55 3.33 13.72
C GLN A 48 -5.77 3.60 12.42
N PHE A 49 -4.47 3.38 12.43
CA PHE A 49 -3.63 3.50 11.22
C PHE A 49 -4.12 2.55 10.13
N PHE A 50 -4.25 1.24 10.40
CA PHE A 50 -4.71 0.29 9.40
C PHE A 50 -6.14 0.57 8.89
N ALA A 51 -7.00 1.13 9.72
CA ALA A 51 -8.35 1.51 9.32
C ALA A 51 -8.39 2.79 8.45
N GLY A 52 -7.45 3.70 8.65
CA GLY A 52 -7.48 5.04 8.05
C GLY A 52 -6.55 5.25 6.86
N ILE A 53 -5.48 4.46 6.74
CA ILE A 53 -4.48 4.65 5.68
C ILE A 53 -4.97 4.12 4.33
N ARG A 54 -4.72 4.87 3.24
CA ARG A 54 -5.17 4.54 1.87
C ARG A 54 -3.99 4.15 0.98
N PHE A 55 -3.30 3.07 1.35
CA PHE A 55 -2.14 2.54 0.65
C PHE A 55 -2.30 1.03 0.44
N GLY A 56 -1.73 0.52 -0.63
CA GLY A 56 -1.88 -0.88 -1.00
C GLY A 56 -1.07 -1.84 -0.14
N VAL A 57 0.08 -1.41 0.38
CA VAL A 57 0.94 -2.21 1.27
C VAL A 57 1.17 -1.44 2.56
N CYS A 58 0.70 -2.00 3.67
CA CYS A 58 0.78 -1.36 4.98
C CYS A 58 1.46 -2.27 5.99
N TYR A 59 2.25 -1.70 6.88
CA TYR A 59 2.92 -2.45 7.94
C TYR A 59 3.01 -1.63 9.24
N ALA A 60 3.14 -2.35 10.35
CA ALA A 60 3.45 -1.76 11.66
C ALA A 60 4.75 -2.34 12.21
N ASN A 61 5.58 -1.51 12.81
CA ASN A 61 6.80 -1.87 13.56
C ASN A 61 7.82 -2.71 12.77
N ARG A 62 7.85 -2.59 11.46
CA ARG A 62 8.79 -3.34 10.62
C ARG A 62 10.16 -2.66 10.63
N LYS A 63 11.13 -3.30 11.24
CA LYS A 63 12.49 -2.77 11.45
C LYS A 63 13.48 -3.06 10.32
N GLY A 64 13.11 -3.84 9.34
CA GLY A 64 14.02 -4.21 8.24
C GLY A 64 13.31 -4.90 7.09
N GLY A 65 14.06 -5.21 6.06
CA GLY A 65 13.55 -5.83 4.84
C GLY A 65 13.30 -4.83 3.72
N ALA A 66 12.72 -5.29 2.64
CA ALA A 66 12.44 -4.46 1.48
C ALA A 66 11.49 -3.31 1.81
N THR A 67 11.69 -2.18 1.19
CA THR A 67 10.83 -1.00 1.28
C THR A 67 9.38 -1.28 0.91
N THR A 68 9.17 -2.37 0.17
CA THR A 68 7.86 -2.81 -0.30
C THR A 68 6.89 -3.20 0.82
N GLY A 69 7.39 -3.73 1.95
CA GLY A 69 6.55 -4.14 3.07
C GLY A 69 5.78 -5.46 2.86
N ALA A 70 5.62 -5.95 1.65
CA ALA A 70 4.89 -7.19 1.36
C ALA A 70 5.81 -8.43 1.37
N TRP A 71 5.27 -9.57 1.84
CA TRP A 71 5.93 -10.88 1.75
C TRP A 71 5.70 -11.49 0.36
N PRO A 72 6.75 -11.71 -0.44
CA PRO A 72 6.59 -12.37 -1.74
C PRO A 72 5.92 -13.74 -1.61
N GLY A 73 4.99 -14.02 -2.54
CA GLY A 73 4.28 -15.30 -2.61
C GLY A 73 3.03 -15.40 -1.72
N SER A 74 2.89 -14.56 -0.69
CA SER A 74 1.74 -14.58 0.21
C SER A 74 0.95 -13.27 0.25
N GLN A 75 1.61 -12.16 -0.02
CA GLN A 75 0.99 -10.84 0.00
C GLN A 75 1.18 -10.14 -1.34
N SER A 76 0.14 -9.45 -1.80
CA SER A 76 0.23 -8.61 -2.98
C SER A 76 1.11 -7.39 -2.72
N PHE A 77 2.06 -7.12 -3.62
CA PHE A 77 2.70 -5.84 -3.74
C PHE A 77 1.94 -5.04 -4.80
N GLY A 78 0.84 -4.42 -4.39
CA GLY A 78 -0.04 -3.66 -5.26
C GLY A 78 -0.40 -2.32 -4.65
N GLY A 79 -0.18 -1.23 -5.39
CA GLY A 79 -0.51 0.11 -4.97
C GLY A 79 -2.00 0.43 -5.11
N TRP A 80 -2.44 1.41 -4.35
CA TRP A 80 -3.72 2.07 -4.51
C TRP A 80 -3.55 3.44 -5.17
N LYS A 81 -4.63 4.10 -5.48
CA LYS A 81 -4.64 5.42 -6.15
C LYS A 81 -3.83 5.35 -7.45
N ALA A 82 -3.00 6.33 -7.76
CA ALA A 82 -2.16 6.31 -8.97
C ALA A 82 -1.03 5.27 -8.95
N SER A 83 -0.76 4.62 -7.80
CA SER A 83 0.26 3.57 -7.70
C SER A 83 -0.22 2.20 -8.18
N GLY A 84 -1.50 2.00 -8.47
CA GLY A 84 -2.00 0.73 -8.99
C GLY A 84 -3.51 0.71 -9.18
N SER A 85 -3.98 -0.01 -10.20
CA SER A 85 -5.39 -0.01 -10.61
C SER A 85 -6.27 -0.99 -9.83
N THR A 86 -5.72 -2.11 -9.35
CA THR A 86 -6.52 -3.19 -8.77
C THR A 86 -6.13 -3.54 -7.33
N GLY A 87 -4.99 -3.08 -6.82
CA GLY A 87 -4.40 -3.56 -5.57
C GLY A 87 -3.92 -5.02 -5.61
N LYS A 88 -4.10 -5.72 -6.72
CA LYS A 88 -3.73 -7.12 -6.93
C LYS A 88 -2.40 -7.21 -7.68
N GLY A 89 -1.34 -6.74 -7.05
CA GLY A 89 -0.04 -6.63 -7.67
C GLY A 89 0.81 -7.89 -7.59
N LEU A 90 2.07 -7.69 -7.94
CA LEU A 90 3.11 -8.71 -7.97
C LEU A 90 3.17 -9.54 -6.67
N GLY A 91 3.42 -10.83 -6.81
CA GLY A 91 3.73 -11.74 -5.70
C GLY A 91 2.56 -12.19 -4.84
N GLY A 92 1.35 -11.71 -5.10
CA GLY A 92 0.15 -12.12 -4.37
C GLY A 92 -0.58 -13.30 -5.03
N PRO A 93 -1.58 -13.87 -4.34
CA PRO A 93 -2.32 -15.05 -4.83
C PRO A 93 -3.12 -14.79 -6.11
N TYR A 94 -3.40 -13.54 -6.41
CA TYR A 94 -4.16 -13.14 -7.61
C TYR A 94 -3.30 -12.76 -8.81
N TYR A 95 -1.97 -12.78 -8.66
CA TYR A 95 -1.06 -12.28 -9.69
C TYR A 95 -1.19 -13.06 -11.01
N LEU A 96 -1.20 -14.38 -10.95
CA LEU A 96 -1.34 -15.23 -12.13
C LEU A 96 -2.67 -15.01 -12.84
N LEU A 97 -3.74 -14.77 -12.11
CA LEU A 97 -5.08 -14.54 -12.68
C LEU A 97 -5.14 -13.31 -13.59
N SER A 98 -4.24 -12.34 -13.36
CA SER A 98 -4.13 -11.13 -14.19
C SER A 98 -3.65 -11.43 -15.62
N TYR A 99 -3.06 -12.60 -15.85
CA TYR A 99 -2.56 -13.05 -17.16
C TYR A 99 -3.43 -14.16 -17.77
N MET A 100 -4.49 -14.58 -17.09
CA MET A 100 -5.39 -15.63 -17.55
C MET A 100 -6.65 -15.03 -18.16
N ARG A 101 -7.29 -15.79 -19.02
CA ARG A 101 -8.59 -15.46 -19.62
C ARG A 101 -9.60 -16.51 -19.23
N GLU A 102 -10.77 -16.08 -18.82
CA GLU A 102 -11.91 -16.97 -18.62
C GLU A 102 -12.57 -17.30 -19.96
N GLN A 103 -12.99 -18.55 -20.09
CA GLN A 103 -13.79 -19.01 -21.23
C GLN A 103 -14.96 -19.87 -20.72
N SER A 104 -16.18 -19.46 -21.05
CA SER A 104 -17.38 -20.28 -20.82
C SER A 104 -17.65 -21.15 -22.02
N GLN A 105 -17.83 -22.46 -21.79
CA GLN A 105 -18.17 -23.42 -22.82
C GLN A 105 -19.44 -24.17 -22.42
N THR A 106 -20.42 -24.25 -23.31
CA THR A 106 -21.67 -24.98 -23.10
C THR A 106 -21.91 -25.89 -24.29
N LEU A 107 -22.12 -27.17 -24.05
CA LEU A 107 -22.52 -28.16 -25.04
C LEU A 107 -23.96 -28.60 -24.76
N TYR A 108 -24.80 -28.52 -25.76
CA TYR A 108 -26.15 -29.13 -25.75
C TYR A 108 -26.09 -30.44 -26.58
N GLU A 109 -26.59 -31.53 -25.98
CA GLU A 109 -26.80 -32.82 -26.66
C GLU A 109 -28.20 -32.89 -27.25
#